data_970fdf716ff7721c533ab86e24951574
#
_entry.id   970fdf716ff7721c533ab86e24951574
#
_cell.length_a   1.000
_cell.length_b   1.000
_cell.length_c   1.000
_cell.angle_alpha   90.00
_cell.angle_beta   90.00
_cell.angle_gamma   90.00
#
_symmetry.space_group_name_H-M   'P 1'
#
loop_
_entity.id
_entity.type
_entity.pdbx_description
1 polymer ?
#
loop_
_entity_poly.entity_id
_entity_poly.type
_entity_poly.pdbx_seq_one_letter_code
_entity_poly.pdbx_strand_id
1 'polypeptide(L)'
;QRMAREDMENYIQSSGRYCLAASITNAAMAETVCRQSRCELVLMDVCTENDESGLVAAEKIKRTMPQIKIIIVTSLVECSFIDRARKAGVESFWYKDAGKEELLEVMDRTMKGESVYPDAPPVVMIGTAKSCDFTPGELAVLRLVVEGESYKKIAESLGISPETVKWHIKNMLQKTNFDSKTKLAVAVTKKNLIINGF
;
A
#
# COMPACT_ATOMS: atom_id res chain seq x y z
N GLN A 1 4.21 -4.24 12.32
CA GLN A 1 3.76 -5.16 11.24
C GLN A 1 3.67 -6.62 11.69
N ARG A 2 4.65 -7.14 12.47
CA ARG A 2 4.64 -8.54 12.93
C ARG A 2 3.41 -8.88 13.77
N MET A 3 3.08 -8.07 14.78
CA MET A 3 1.89 -8.26 15.62
C MET A 3 0.59 -8.24 14.79
N ALA A 4 0.46 -7.29 13.86
CA ALA A 4 -0.73 -7.19 13.03
C ALA A 4 -0.91 -8.42 12.11
N ARG A 5 0.18 -9.02 11.64
CA ARG A 5 0.14 -10.26 10.85
C ARG A 5 -0.30 -11.45 11.69
N GLU A 6 0.35 -11.67 12.84
CA GLU A 6 0.02 -12.76 13.78
C GLU A 6 -1.45 -12.67 14.26
N ASP A 7 -1.93 -11.47 14.55
CA ASP A 7 -3.33 -11.23 14.92
C ASP A 7 -4.29 -11.59 13.79
N MET A 8 -3.93 -11.27 12.54
CA MET A 8 -4.75 -11.59 11.37
C MET A 8 -4.76 -13.09 11.09
N GLU A 9 -3.61 -13.76 11.18
CA GLU A 9 -3.48 -15.21 11.04
C GLU A 9 -4.36 -15.94 12.06
N ASN A 10 -4.24 -15.55 13.33
CA ASN A 10 -5.04 -16.13 14.43
C ASN A 10 -6.53 -15.90 14.21
N TYR A 11 -6.94 -14.71 13.77
CA TYR A 11 -8.33 -14.39 13.51
C TYR A 11 -8.91 -15.22 12.38
N ILE A 12 -8.18 -15.34 11.26
CA ILE A 12 -8.59 -16.13 10.11
C ILE A 12 -8.73 -17.62 10.48
N GLN A 13 -7.73 -18.17 11.16
CA GLN A 13 -7.74 -19.57 11.61
C GLN A 13 -8.89 -19.85 12.59
N SER A 14 -9.13 -18.96 13.56
CA SER A 14 -10.21 -19.12 14.55
C SER A 14 -11.60 -19.03 13.94
N SER A 15 -11.75 -18.47 12.73
CA SER A 15 -13.03 -18.41 12.03
C SER A 15 -13.56 -19.79 11.58
N GLY A 16 -12.68 -20.78 11.45
CA GLY A 16 -13.00 -22.10 10.93
C GLY A 16 -13.41 -22.13 9.44
N ARG A 17 -13.33 -20.98 8.74
CA ARG A 17 -13.71 -20.87 7.32
C ARG A 17 -12.54 -21.06 6.37
N TYR A 18 -11.34 -20.70 6.81
CA TYR A 18 -10.12 -20.69 6.03
C TYR A 18 -9.00 -21.43 6.74
N CYS A 19 -8.13 -22.07 5.96
CA CYS A 19 -6.93 -22.73 6.42
C CYS A 19 -5.70 -21.91 5.97
N LEU A 20 -4.82 -21.59 6.90
CA LEU A 20 -3.56 -20.91 6.58
C LEU A 20 -2.62 -21.87 5.86
N ALA A 21 -2.42 -21.66 4.57
CA ALA A 21 -1.51 -22.47 3.75
C ALA A 21 -0.04 -22.07 3.95
N ALA A 22 0.22 -20.78 4.05
CA ALA A 22 1.56 -20.21 4.31
C ALA A 22 1.44 -18.78 4.78
N SER A 23 2.47 -18.30 5.50
CA SER A 23 2.66 -16.89 5.84
C SER A 23 4.12 -16.50 5.62
N ILE A 24 4.33 -15.38 4.93
CA ILE A 24 5.67 -14.88 4.58
C ILE A 24 5.74 -13.38 4.83
N THR A 25 6.93 -12.85 4.99
CA THR A 25 7.18 -11.43 5.25
C THR A 25 7.64 -10.66 4.01
N ASN A 26 8.14 -11.38 2.99
CA ASN A 26 8.71 -10.78 1.79
C ASN A 26 7.91 -11.16 0.55
N ALA A 27 7.35 -10.17 -0.14
CA ALA A 27 6.54 -10.36 -1.34
C ALA A 27 7.30 -10.96 -2.53
N ALA A 28 8.64 -10.82 -2.60
CA ALA A 28 9.43 -11.43 -3.67
C ALA A 28 9.29 -12.97 -3.72
N MET A 29 9.01 -13.59 -2.56
CA MET A 29 8.82 -15.04 -2.45
C MET A 29 7.38 -15.50 -2.71
N ALA A 30 6.43 -14.56 -2.84
CA ALA A 30 5.00 -14.88 -2.85
C ALA A 30 4.63 -15.81 -4.02
N GLU A 31 5.12 -15.57 -5.22
CA GLU A 31 4.83 -16.43 -6.38
C GLU A 31 5.29 -17.89 -6.14
N THR A 32 6.51 -18.06 -5.63
CA THR A 32 7.06 -19.39 -5.33
C THR A 32 6.23 -20.11 -4.28
N VAL A 33 5.88 -19.40 -3.20
CA VAL A 33 5.08 -19.96 -2.10
C VAL A 33 3.66 -20.30 -2.58
N CYS A 34 3.02 -19.46 -3.38
CA CYS A 34 1.71 -19.75 -3.95
C CYS A 34 1.71 -21.04 -4.78
N ARG A 35 2.76 -21.24 -5.58
CA ARG A 35 2.93 -22.44 -6.40
C ARG A 35 3.11 -23.71 -5.57
N GLN A 36 3.84 -23.62 -4.47
CA GLN A 36 4.12 -24.75 -3.57
C GLN A 36 2.95 -25.09 -2.65
N SER A 37 2.28 -24.07 -2.09
CA SER A 37 1.22 -24.24 -1.11
C SER A 37 -0.16 -24.53 -1.73
N ARG A 38 -0.31 -24.38 -3.04
CA ARG A 38 -1.58 -24.53 -3.77
C ARG A 38 -2.70 -23.66 -3.16
N CYS A 39 -2.35 -22.45 -2.70
CA CYS A 39 -3.32 -21.55 -2.12
C CYS A 39 -4.32 -21.05 -3.18
N GLU A 40 -5.55 -20.78 -2.76
CA GLU A 40 -6.62 -20.26 -3.59
C GLU A 40 -6.81 -18.75 -3.41
N LEU A 41 -6.43 -18.23 -2.23
CA LEU A 41 -6.56 -16.83 -1.84
C LEU A 41 -5.26 -16.34 -1.21
N VAL A 42 -4.86 -15.13 -1.60
CA VAL A 42 -3.71 -14.42 -1.04
C VAL A 42 -4.17 -13.10 -0.42
N LEU A 43 -3.80 -12.87 0.82
CA LEU A 43 -3.85 -11.54 1.45
C LEU A 43 -2.47 -10.91 1.29
N MET A 44 -2.38 -9.84 0.50
CA MET A 44 -1.12 -9.22 0.11
C MET A 44 -1.02 -7.80 0.69
N ASP A 45 -0.06 -7.57 1.59
CA ASP A 45 0.26 -6.20 1.99
C ASP A 45 0.93 -5.44 0.85
N VAL A 46 0.66 -4.15 0.73
CA VAL A 46 1.34 -3.27 -0.22
C VAL A 46 2.83 -3.20 0.09
N CYS A 47 3.18 -3.07 1.37
CA CYS A 47 4.55 -2.94 1.84
C CYS A 47 4.99 -4.19 2.57
N THR A 48 6.03 -4.83 2.07
CA THR A 48 6.62 -6.03 2.66
C THR A 48 8.10 -5.82 3.01
N GLU A 49 8.72 -6.78 3.68
CA GLU A 49 10.13 -6.68 4.06
C GLU A 49 11.05 -6.52 2.83
N ASN A 50 12.20 -5.88 3.04
CA ASN A 50 13.21 -5.54 2.04
C ASN A 50 12.70 -4.62 0.93
N ASP A 51 11.76 -3.73 1.25
CA ASP A 51 11.16 -2.75 0.32
C ASP A 51 10.51 -3.40 -0.93
N GLU A 52 10.08 -4.67 -0.79
CA GLU A 52 9.41 -5.38 -1.88
C GLU A 52 7.92 -5.01 -1.94
N SER A 53 7.49 -4.63 -3.13
CA SER A 53 6.13 -4.19 -3.37
C SER A 53 5.16 -5.37 -3.54
N GLY A 54 4.18 -5.47 -2.63
CA GLY A 54 3.12 -6.46 -2.78
C GLY A 54 2.26 -6.26 -4.02
N LEU A 55 2.12 -5.03 -4.53
CA LEU A 55 1.41 -4.77 -5.80
C LEU A 55 2.14 -5.36 -7.00
N VAL A 56 3.49 -5.26 -7.03
CA VAL A 56 4.30 -5.88 -8.08
C VAL A 56 4.23 -7.41 -7.99
N ALA A 57 4.29 -7.95 -6.78
CA ALA A 57 4.14 -9.39 -6.56
C ALA A 57 2.72 -9.88 -6.96
N ALA A 58 1.68 -9.13 -6.63
CA ALA A 58 0.32 -9.45 -7.03
C ALA A 58 0.15 -9.47 -8.56
N GLU A 59 0.67 -8.47 -9.27
CA GLU A 59 0.67 -8.43 -10.74
C GLU A 59 1.37 -9.66 -11.33
N LYS A 60 2.53 -10.05 -10.77
CA LYS A 60 3.27 -11.22 -11.21
C LYS A 60 2.48 -12.52 -10.99
N ILE A 61 1.85 -12.68 -9.82
CA ILE A 61 0.99 -13.83 -9.51
C ILE A 61 -0.21 -13.86 -10.47
N LYS A 62 -0.88 -12.75 -10.69
CA LYS A 62 -2.03 -12.69 -11.62
C LYS A 62 -1.66 -13.06 -13.05
N ARG A 63 -0.46 -12.71 -13.50
CA ARG A 63 0.04 -13.08 -14.83
C ARG A 63 0.35 -14.57 -14.96
N THR A 64 0.91 -15.21 -13.91
CA THR A 64 1.39 -16.60 -13.96
C THR A 64 0.39 -17.61 -13.40
N MET A 65 -0.47 -17.19 -12.50
CA MET A 65 -1.48 -18.00 -11.81
C MET A 65 -2.80 -17.22 -11.67
N PRO A 66 -3.49 -16.90 -12.79
CA PRO A 66 -4.67 -16.02 -12.78
C PRO A 66 -5.86 -16.54 -11.96
N GLN A 67 -5.90 -17.85 -11.67
CA GLN A 67 -6.93 -18.50 -10.85
C GLN A 67 -6.83 -18.13 -9.37
N ILE A 68 -5.64 -17.75 -8.87
CA ILE A 68 -5.45 -17.35 -7.48
C ILE A 68 -6.12 -15.99 -7.26
N LYS A 69 -7.01 -15.93 -6.27
CA LYS A 69 -7.64 -14.68 -5.83
C LYS A 69 -6.67 -13.89 -4.97
N ILE A 70 -6.66 -12.58 -5.13
CA ILE A 70 -5.79 -11.70 -4.34
C ILE A 70 -6.63 -10.58 -3.74
N ILE A 71 -6.42 -10.34 -2.46
CA ILE A 71 -6.92 -9.17 -1.75
C ILE A 71 -5.71 -8.35 -1.31
N ILE A 72 -5.63 -7.11 -1.74
CA ILE A 72 -4.66 -6.17 -1.15
C ILE A 72 -5.14 -5.77 0.24
N VAL A 73 -4.24 -5.85 1.21
CA VAL A 73 -4.52 -5.56 2.63
C VAL A 73 -3.48 -4.55 3.12
N THR A 74 -3.89 -3.31 3.42
CA THR A 74 -2.93 -2.25 3.75
C THR A 74 -3.47 -1.23 4.76
N SER A 75 -2.56 -0.58 5.49
CA SER A 75 -2.86 0.63 6.28
C SER A 75 -2.47 1.91 5.54
N LEU A 76 -1.93 1.81 4.32
CA LEU A 76 -1.49 2.97 3.56
C LEU A 76 -2.68 3.64 2.87
N VAL A 77 -2.80 4.95 3.04
CA VAL A 77 -3.94 5.74 2.56
C VAL A 77 -3.66 6.48 1.24
N GLU A 78 -2.62 6.10 0.52
CA GLU A 78 -2.31 6.70 -0.77
C GLU A 78 -3.33 6.29 -1.84
N CYS A 79 -3.91 7.30 -2.50
CA CYS A 79 -4.99 7.11 -3.48
C CYS A 79 -4.60 6.22 -4.66
N SER A 80 -3.33 6.25 -5.10
CA SER A 80 -2.87 5.50 -6.27
C SER A 80 -2.89 3.98 -6.11
N PHE A 81 -2.92 3.46 -4.88
CA PHE A 81 -2.84 2.02 -4.65
C PHE A 81 -4.09 1.26 -5.09
N ILE A 82 -5.27 1.85 -4.95
CA ILE A 82 -6.54 1.27 -5.43
C ILE A 82 -6.47 1.08 -6.95
N ASP A 83 -6.08 2.12 -7.70
CA ASP A 83 -5.99 2.06 -9.16
C ASP A 83 -4.90 1.08 -9.62
N ARG A 84 -3.77 1.04 -8.92
CA ARG A 84 -2.68 0.09 -9.22
C ARG A 84 -3.12 -1.35 -8.98
N ALA A 85 -3.84 -1.62 -7.89
CA ALA A 85 -4.39 -2.94 -7.60
C ALA A 85 -5.39 -3.39 -8.69
N ARG A 86 -6.29 -2.50 -9.12
CA ARG A 86 -7.21 -2.78 -10.24
C ARG A 86 -6.47 -3.10 -11.53
N LYS A 87 -5.45 -2.31 -11.90
CA LYS A 87 -4.63 -2.53 -13.09
C LYS A 87 -3.84 -3.84 -13.03
N ALA A 88 -3.39 -4.25 -11.85
CA ALA A 88 -2.73 -5.52 -11.62
C ALA A 88 -3.68 -6.74 -11.70
N GLY A 89 -4.99 -6.52 -11.84
CA GLY A 89 -5.99 -7.59 -11.89
C GLY A 89 -6.33 -8.22 -10.54
N VAL A 90 -6.04 -7.50 -9.45
CA VAL A 90 -6.39 -7.93 -8.08
C VAL A 90 -7.89 -7.88 -7.90
N GLU A 91 -8.47 -8.87 -7.24
CA GLU A 91 -9.91 -8.98 -7.06
C GLU A 91 -10.48 -7.98 -6.07
N SER A 92 -9.80 -7.79 -4.92
CA SER A 92 -10.36 -6.96 -3.85
C SER A 92 -9.28 -6.16 -3.12
N PHE A 93 -9.71 -5.13 -2.40
CA PHE A 93 -8.85 -4.24 -1.64
C PHE A 93 -9.49 -3.95 -0.28
N TRP A 94 -8.71 -4.05 0.80
CA TRP A 94 -9.19 -3.82 2.15
C TRP A 94 -8.18 -3.01 2.97
N TYR A 95 -8.69 -2.05 3.76
CA TYR A 95 -7.87 -1.27 4.69
C TYR A 95 -7.86 -1.91 6.08
N LYS A 96 -6.67 -2.06 6.68
CA LYS A 96 -6.48 -2.71 8.00
C LYS A 96 -7.21 -2.02 9.15
N ASP A 97 -7.58 -0.75 8.98
CA ASP A 97 -8.32 0.03 9.98
C ASP A 97 -9.83 -0.30 10.00
N ALA A 98 -10.34 -1.02 9.00
CA ALA A 98 -11.66 -1.60 9.02
C ALA A 98 -11.71 -2.84 9.96
N GLY A 99 -12.89 -3.19 10.45
CA GLY A 99 -13.05 -4.27 11.44
C GLY A 99 -12.64 -5.65 10.91
N LYS A 100 -12.19 -6.54 11.80
CA LYS A 100 -11.77 -7.89 11.42
C LYS A 100 -12.90 -8.72 10.80
N GLU A 101 -14.14 -8.53 11.24
CA GLU A 101 -15.34 -9.14 10.68
C GLU A 101 -15.51 -8.78 9.22
N GLU A 102 -15.21 -7.54 8.84
CA GLU A 102 -15.28 -7.06 7.47
C GLU A 102 -14.26 -7.77 6.58
N LEU A 103 -13.06 -8.09 7.09
CA LEU A 103 -12.06 -8.84 6.31
C LEU A 103 -12.58 -10.22 5.89
N LEU A 104 -13.22 -10.98 6.80
CA LEU A 104 -13.79 -12.28 6.47
C LEU A 104 -14.93 -12.17 5.44
N GLU A 105 -15.73 -11.11 5.54
CA GLU A 105 -16.78 -10.84 4.55
C GLU A 105 -16.17 -10.55 3.18
N VAL A 106 -15.13 -9.71 3.12
CA VAL A 106 -14.39 -9.42 1.87
C VAL A 106 -13.78 -10.70 1.30
N MET A 107 -13.19 -11.55 2.13
CA MET A 107 -12.65 -12.86 1.71
C MET A 107 -13.74 -13.73 1.11
N ASP A 108 -14.87 -13.89 1.79
CA ASP A 108 -16.00 -14.73 1.34
C ASP A 108 -16.59 -14.25 0.01
N ARG A 109 -16.75 -12.93 -0.14
CA ARG A 109 -17.25 -12.30 -1.38
C ARG A 109 -16.25 -12.46 -2.53
N THR A 110 -14.97 -12.27 -2.24
CA THR A 110 -13.89 -12.44 -3.24
C THR A 110 -13.84 -13.88 -3.73
N MET A 111 -13.97 -14.86 -2.85
CA MET A 111 -13.99 -16.27 -3.23
C MET A 111 -15.23 -16.66 -4.06
N LYS A 112 -16.36 -15.96 -3.89
CA LYS A 112 -17.55 -16.09 -4.75
C LYS A 112 -17.39 -15.38 -6.11
N GLY A 113 -16.28 -14.72 -6.37
CA GLY A 113 -16.00 -14.04 -7.64
C GLY A 113 -16.42 -12.56 -7.65
N GLU A 114 -16.78 -11.97 -6.52
CA GLU A 114 -17.06 -10.56 -6.41
C GLU A 114 -15.74 -9.75 -6.32
N SER A 115 -15.77 -8.52 -6.84
CA SER A 115 -14.72 -7.52 -6.63
C SER A 115 -15.17 -6.54 -5.55
N VAL A 116 -14.43 -6.51 -4.43
CA VAL A 116 -14.74 -5.65 -3.29
C VAL A 116 -13.65 -4.59 -3.17
N TYR A 117 -14.00 -3.36 -3.48
CA TYR A 117 -13.10 -2.22 -3.38
C TYR A 117 -13.77 -1.09 -2.61
N PRO A 118 -13.03 -0.36 -1.77
CA PRO A 118 -13.55 0.87 -1.17
C PRO A 118 -13.73 1.93 -2.28
N ASP A 119 -14.71 2.81 -2.10
CA ASP A 119 -14.97 3.92 -3.03
C ASP A 119 -13.79 4.91 -3.07
N ALA A 120 -13.16 5.13 -1.93
CA ALA A 120 -11.99 6.00 -1.78
C ALA A 120 -11.11 5.53 -0.60
N PRO A 121 -9.82 5.89 -0.59
CA PRO A 121 -8.98 5.68 0.57
C PRO A 121 -9.44 6.50 1.77
N PRO A 122 -9.14 6.05 3.00
CA PRO A 122 -9.36 6.86 4.20
C PRO A 122 -8.68 8.22 4.09
N VAL A 123 -9.42 9.29 4.40
CA VAL A 123 -8.88 10.65 4.37
C VAL A 123 -8.20 10.94 5.71
N VAL A 124 -6.91 11.24 5.66
CA VAL A 124 -6.13 11.66 6.83
C VAL A 124 -5.66 13.11 6.68
N MET A 125 -5.56 13.80 7.80
CA MET A 125 -5.07 15.20 7.83
C MET A 125 -3.54 15.23 7.98
N ILE A 126 -2.89 15.95 7.08
CA ILE A 126 -1.46 16.25 7.08
C ILE A 126 -1.31 17.76 7.31
N GLY A 127 -1.14 18.16 8.55
CA GLY A 127 -1.29 19.58 8.91
C GLY A 127 -2.71 20.08 8.59
N THR A 128 -2.83 21.09 7.74
CA THR A 128 -4.11 21.66 7.27
C THR A 128 -4.64 21.03 5.98
N ALA A 129 -3.86 20.18 5.28
CA ALA A 129 -4.25 19.52 4.04
C ALA A 129 -4.82 18.12 4.31
N LYS A 130 -5.70 17.65 3.42
CA LYS A 130 -6.16 16.25 3.37
C LYS A 130 -5.18 15.40 2.54
N SER A 131 -5.09 14.11 2.83
CA SER A 131 -4.27 13.16 2.03
C SER A 131 -4.60 13.17 0.53
N CYS A 132 -5.85 13.42 0.17
CA CYS A 132 -6.31 13.51 -1.23
C CYS A 132 -5.99 14.86 -1.92
N ASP A 133 -5.48 15.86 -1.21
CA ASP A 133 -5.10 17.15 -1.79
C ASP A 133 -3.70 17.11 -2.45
N PHE A 134 -2.96 16.03 -2.26
CA PHE A 134 -1.63 15.86 -2.86
C PHE A 134 -1.74 15.32 -4.28
N THR A 135 -1.12 16.03 -5.21
CA THR A 135 -1.05 15.59 -6.62
C THR A 135 -0.08 14.41 -6.81
N PRO A 136 -0.20 13.60 -7.88
CA PRO A 136 0.76 12.53 -8.16
C PRO A 136 2.22 12.99 -8.22
N GLY A 137 2.49 14.18 -8.78
CA GLY A 137 3.83 14.75 -8.82
C GLY A 137 4.35 15.14 -7.43
N GLU A 138 3.51 15.71 -6.57
CA GLU A 138 3.85 15.99 -5.18
C GLU A 138 4.14 14.70 -4.39
N LEU A 139 3.32 13.65 -4.57
CA LEU A 139 3.54 12.35 -3.93
C LEU A 139 4.86 11.71 -4.39
N ALA A 140 5.20 11.81 -5.68
CA ALA A 140 6.47 11.30 -6.20
C ALA A 140 7.68 12.01 -5.57
N VAL A 141 7.64 13.35 -5.49
CA VAL A 141 8.69 14.13 -4.80
C VAL A 141 8.72 13.80 -3.31
N LEU A 142 7.56 13.65 -2.68
CA LEU A 142 7.44 13.45 -1.24
C LEU A 142 8.01 12.09 -0.79
N ARG A 143 7.89 11.03 -1.61
CA ARG A 143 8.54 9.73 -1.34
C ARG A 143 10.05 9.90 -1.17
N LEU A 144 10.70 10.54 -2.13
CA LEU A 144 12.15 10.77 -2.09
C LEU A 144 12.57 11.74 -0.98
N VAL A 145 11.70 12.68 -0.61
CA VAL A 145 11.92 13.55 0.58
C VAL A 145 11.88 12.73 1.87
N VAL A 146 10.99 11.77 1.98
CA VAL A 146 10.89 10.86 3.15
C VAL A 146 12.11 9.95 3.25
N GLU A 147 12.67 9.51 2.12
CA GLU A 147 13.94 8.77 2.02
C GLU A 147 15.18 9.63 2.38
N GLY A 148 15.00 10.94 2.54
CA GLY A 148 16.08 11.86 2.91
C GLY A 148 16.91 12.36 1.73
N GLU A 149 16.45 12.14 0.49
CA GLU A 149 17.20 12.48 -0.71
C GLU A 149 17.41 13.99 -0.89
N SER A 150 18.54 14.36 -1.50
CA SER A 150 18.83 15.75 -1.86
C SER A 150 17.98 16.20 -3.05
N TYR A 151 17.72 17.51 -3.15
CA TYR A 151 16.94 18.06 -4.28
C TYR A 151 17.53 17.70 -5.65
N LYS A 152 18.86 17.65 -5.75
CA LYS A 152 19.54 17.23 -6.98
C LYS A 152 19.23 15.78 -7.33
N LYS A 153 19.32 14.88 -6.35
CA LYS A 153 19.05 13.45 -6.55
C LYS A 153 17.57 13.19 -6.85
N ILE A 154 16.65 13.89 -6.16
CA ILE A 154 15.21 13.85 -6.46
C ILE A 154 14.97 14.28 -7.92
N ALA A 155 15.58 15.37 -8.35
CA ALA A 155 15.46 15.88 -9.71
C ALA A 155 15.95 14.87 -10.76
N GLU A 156 17.11 14.27 -10.52
CA GLU A 156 17.69 13.21 -11.37
C GLU A 156 16.78 11.98 -11.44
N SER A 157 16.30 11.50 -10.30
CA SER A 157 15.44 10.30 -10.21
C SER A 157 14.09 10.47 -10.91
N LEU A 158 13.52 11.68 -10.88
CA LEU A 158 12.22 11.97 -11.47
C LEU A 158 12.28 12.59 -12.87
N GLY A 159 13.48 12.87 -13.40
CA GLY A 159 13.66 13.50 -14.71
C GLY A 159 13.10 14.93 -14.78
N ILE A 160 13.17 15.69 -13.68
CA ILE A 160 12.70 17.09 -13.58
C ILE A 160 13.83 18.02 -13.13
N SER A 161 13.60 19.34 -13.19
CA SER A 161 14.60 20.29 -12.69
C SER A 161 14.62 20.38 -11.16
N PRO A 162 15.78 20.73 -10.54
CA PRO A 162 15.84 21.02 -9.10
C PRO A 162 14.89 22.14 -8.67
N GLU A 163 14.63 23.09 -9.55
CA GLU A 163 13.67 24.19 -9.34
C GLU A 163 12.25 23.66 -9.25
N THR A 164 11.89 22.68 -10.09
CA THR A 164 10.58 21.99 -10.04
C THR A 164 10.42 21.22 -8.72
N VAL A 165 11.48 20.56 -8.25
CA VAL A 165 11.46 19.89 -6.93
C VAL A 165 11.20 20.89 -5.81
N LYS A 166 11.92 22.03 -5.81
CA LYS A 166 11.70 23.11 -4.82
C LYS A 166 10.28 23.64 -4.87
N TRP A 167 9.73 23.82 -6.07
CA TRP A 167 8.37 24.28 -6.28
C TRP A 167 7.34 23.30 -5.67
N HIS A 168 7.46 21.99 -5.93
CA HIS A 168 6.60 20.97 -5.32
C HIS A 168 6.67 21.01 -3.79
N ILE A 169 7.89 21.04 -3.23
CA ILE A 169 8.07 21.09 -1.78
C ILE A 169 7.44 22.36 -1.19
N LYS A 170 7.65 23.51 -1.81
CA LYS A 170 7.04 24.78 -1.37
C LYS A 170 5.50 24.70 -1.36
N ASN A 171 4.91 24.15 -2.42
CA ASN A 171 3.46 23.99 -2.51
C ASN A 171 2.92 23.07 -1.40
N MET A 172 3.59 21.94 -1.17
CA MET A 172 3.19 21.02 -0.09
C MET A 172 3.30 21.67 1.29
N LEU A 173 4.36 22.44 1.56
CA LEU A 173 4.51 23.17 2.82
C LEU A 173 3.42 24.21 3.00
N GLN A 174 3.04 24.94 1.95
CA GLN A 174 1.94 25.89 1.98
C GLN A 174 0.58 25.20 2.24
N LYS A 175 0.29 24.10 1.55
CA LYS A 175 -0.95 23.34 1.74
C LYS A 175 -1.10 22.80 3.18
N THR A 176 -0.01 22.33 3.75
CA THR A 176 0.02 21.66 5.05
C THR A 176 0.26 22.62 6.22
N ASN A 177 0.62 23.86 5.94
CA ASN A 177 1.06 24.87 6.90
C ASN A 177 2.26 24.40 7.75
N PHE A 178 3.16 23.60 7.17
CA PHE A 178 4.42 23.25 7.80
C PHE A 178 5.54 24.23 7.37
N ASP A 179 6.46 24.46 8.28
CA ASP A 179 7.61 25.37 8.11
C ASP A 179 8.87 24.65 7.57
N SER A 180 8.88 23.31 7.53
CA SER A 180 10.02 22.54 7.05
C SER A 180 9.65 21.23 6.39
N LYS A 181 10.48 20.79 5.40
CA LYS A 181 10.34 19.50 4.74
C LYS A 181 10.45 18.33 5.70
N THR A 182 11.23 18.49 6.77
CA THR A 182 11.39 17.44 7.79
C THR A 182 10.10 17.23 8.57
N LYS A 183 9.41 18.29 8.98
CA LYS A 183 8.11 18.19 9.65
C LYS A 183 7.07 17.55 8.74
N LEU A 184 7.08 17.93 7.46
CA LEU A 184 6.20 17.31 6.46
C LEU A 184 6.49 15.81 6.32
N ALA A 185 7.75 15.41 6.14
CA ALA A 185 8.15 14.00 6.03
C ALA A 185 7.70 13.18 7.26
N VAL A 186 7.96 13.68 8.46
CA VAL A 186 7.52 13.02 9.71
C VAL A 186 5.98 12.90 9.77
N ALA A 187 5.25 13.94 9.37
CA ALA A 187 3.80 13.93 9.43
C ALA A 187 3.18 12.90 8.46
N VAL A 188 3.66 12.83 7.23
CA VAL A 188 3.14 11.89 6.21
C VAL A 188 3.45 10.44 6.55
N THR A 189 4.63 10.18 7.13
CA THR A 189 5.00 8.83 7.60
C THR A 189 4.14 8.39 8.79
N LYS A 190 3.95 9.26 9.78
CA LYS A 190 3.08 8.98 10.95
C LYS A 190 1.62 8.70 10.57
N LYS A 191 1.14 9.24 9.46
CA LYS A 191 -0.23 9.10 8.97
C LYS A 191 -0.38 8.03 7.88
N ASN A 192 0.64 7.22 7.65
CA ASN A 192 0.65 6.16 6.64
C ASN A 192 0.29 6.65 5.22
N LEU A 193 0.55 7.93 4.91
CA LEU A 193 0.40 8.44 3.56
C LEU A 193 1.57 8.00 2.69
N ILE A 194 2.79 8.07 3.23
CA ILE A 194 4.02 7.60 2.58
C ILE A 194 4.87 6.89 3.63
N ILE A 195 5.55 5.83 3.23
CA ILE A 195 6.56 5.13 4.03
C ILE A 195 7.88 5.08 3.28
N ASN A 196 8.98 4.88 4.01
CA ASN A 196 10.30 4.69 3.43
C ASN A 196 10.35 3.46 2.54
N GLY A 197 11.01 3.54 1.39
CA GLY A 197 11.23 2.42 0.49
C GLY A 197 10.09 2.11 -0.50
N PHE A 198 9.07 3.00 -0.61
CA PHE A 198 7.92 2.79 -1.51
C PHE A 198 7.49 4.03 -2.26
#